data_e6b5be53e69e7eef709f3abab8696881
#
_entry.id   e6b5be53e69e7eef709f3abab8696881
#
_cell.length_a   1.000
_cell.length_b   1.000
_cell.length_c   1.000
_cell.angle_alpha   90.00
_cell.angle_beta   90.00
_cell.angle_gamma   90.00
#
_symmetry.space_group_name_H-M   'P 1'
#
loop_
_entity.id
_entity.type
_entity.pdbx_description
1 polymer ?
#
loop_
_entity_poly.entity_id
_entity_poly.type
_entity_poly.pdbx_seq_one_letter_code
_entity_poly.pdbx_strand_id
1 'polypeptide(L)'
;MKKGMKKLATTLLAALLMITQLPAVESKAATSIGMSGKAHVQSYGDTNGRIIYENGIETLVLGTRGQAKRVESITVNLKNNTGYTGTIQYRVHRQTYGWTDWTTSGQPAGTTGQGKRLEAMQIRLTGELANHYDVRYRVHIQTYGDNQGWVYNGALAGTTGEAKRLEEVKIQIVPK
;
A
#
# COMPACT_ATOMS: atom_id res chain seq x y z
N MET A 1 18.13 -80.30 -55.50
CA MET A 1 18.09 -78.81 -55.61
C MET A 1 17.38 -78.24 -54.38
N LYS A 2 18.14 -77.72 -53.42
CA LYS A 2 17.58 -77.11 -52.19
C LYS A 2 17.94 -75.62 -52.18
N LYS A 3 16.94 -74.73 -52.34
CA LYS A 3 17.10 -73.28 -52.23
C LYS A 3 17.17 -72.86 -50.76
N GLY A 4 18.30 -72.28 -50.40
CA GLY A 4 18.47 -71.71 -49.07
C GLY A 4 17.81 -70.34 -48.94
N MET A 5 16.92 -70.23 -47.96
CA MET A 5 16.32 -68.95 -47.56
C MET A 5 17.25 -68.18 -46.60
N LYS A 6 17.74 -67.06 -47.04
CA LYS A 6 18.49 -66.15 -46.18
C LYS A 6 17.50 -65.40 -45.27
N LYS A 7 17.65 -65.54 -43.98
CA LYS A 7 16.89 -64.73 -42.98
C LYS A 7 17.55 -63.38 -42.87
N LEU A 8 16.77 -62.35 -43.17
CA LEU A 8 17.15 -60.93 -42.94
C LEU A 8 16.87 -60.62 -41.49
N ALA A 9 17.89 -60.31 -40.72
CA ALA A 9 17.76 -59.85 -39.34
C ALA A 9 17.58 -58.35 -39.37
N THR A 10 16.39 -57.89 -38.96
CA THR A 10 16.07 -56.48 -38.83
C THR A 10 16.49 -56.03 -37.42
N THR A 11 17.53 -55.24 -37.33
CA THR A 11 18.01 -54.66 -36.07
C THR A 11 17.18 -53.41 -35.80
N LEU A 12 16.32 -53.46 -34.78
CA LEU A 12 15.54 -52.31 -34.31
C LEU A 12 16.45 -51.43 -33.45
N LEU A 13 16.82 -50.25 -33.95
CA LEU A 13 17.58 -49.27 -33.22
C LEU A 13 16.61 -48.44 -32.36
N ALA A 14 16.52 -48.74 -31.05
CA ALA A 14 15.76 -47.96 -30.11
C ALA A 14 16.54 -46.69 -29.79
N ALA A 15 16.09 -45.55 -30.34
CA ALA A 15 16.59 -44.24 -29.96
C ALA A 15 16.00 -43.85 -28.59
N LEU A 16 16.83 -43.91 -27.54
CA LEU A 16 16.49 -43.44 -26.20
C LEU A 16 16.47 -41.91 -26.19
N LEU A 17 15.29 -41.32 -26.21
CA LEU A 17 15.08 -39.86 -26.11
C LEU A 17 15.37 -39.48 -24.67
N MET A 18 16.57 -38.96 -24.38
CA MET A 18 16.84 -38.30 -23.09
C MET A 18 16.14 -36.94 -23.09
N ILE A 19 14.99 -36.86 -22.43
CA ILE A 19 14.36 -35.60 -22.10
C ILE A 19 15.16 -35.01 -20.93
N THR A 20 16.06 -34.08 -21.24
CA THR A 20 16.70 -33.25 -20.21
C THR A 20 15.61 -32.30 -19.66
N GLN A 21 15.13 -32.61 -18.47
CA GLN A 21 14.28 -31.66 -17.74
C GLN A 21 15.13 -30.43 -17.39
N LEU A 22 14.84 -29.32 -18.06
CA LEU A 22 15.36 -28.01 -17.65
C LEU A 22 14.83 -27.73 -16.23
N PRO A 23 15.68 -27.29 -15.30
CA PRO A 23 15.20 -26.92 -13.99
C PRO A 23 14.14 -25.81 -14.16
N ALA A 24 12.99 -26.01 -13.54
CA ALA A 24 11.95 -24.99 -13.49
C ALA A 24 12.57 -23.74 -12.85
N VAL A 25 12.67 -22.65 -13.61
CA VAL A 25 13.01 -21.34 -13.05
C VAL A 25 11.83 -20.94 -12.17
N GLU A 26 11.96 -21.18 -10.87
CA GLU A 26 11.00 -20.62 -9.92
C GLU A 26 11.06 -19.11 -10.07
N SER A 27 10.02 -18.53 -10.65
CA SER A 27 9.80 -17.09 -10.66
C SER A 27 9.62 -16.68 -9.21
N LYS A 28 10.68 -16.18 -8.57
CA LYS A 28 10.57 -15.54 -7.27
C LYS A 28 9.58 -14.37 -7.43
N ALA A 29 8.43 -14.51 -6.80
CA ALA A 29 7.44 -13.44 -6.83
C ALA A 29 8.13 -12.12 -6.45
N ALA A 30 7.96 -11.10 -7.31
CA ALA A 30 8.58 -9.81 -7.06
C ALA A 30 8.15 -9.31 -5.67
N THR A 31 9.13 -9.05 -4.80
CA THR A 31 8.87 -8.46 -3.50
C THR A 31 8.26 -7.09 -3.73
N SER A 32 7.05 -6.88 -3.28
CA SER A 32 6.32 -5.62 -3.50
C SER A 32 5.58 -5.19 -2.26
N ILE A 33 5.52 -3.90 -2.09
CA ILE A 33 4.69 -3.26 -1.09
C ILE A 33 3.71 -2.36 -1.83
N GLY A 34 2.45 -2.39 -1.46
CA GLY A 34 1.42 -1.58 -2.10
C GLY A 34 0.41 -1.08 -1.08
N MET A 35 -0.29 -0.04 -1.42
CA MET A 35 -1.32 0.53 -0.58
C MET A 35 -2.62 0.72 -1.33
N SER A 36 -3.73 0.65 -0.60
CA SER A 36 -5.04 1.15 -1.01
C SER A 36 -5.74 1.76 0.19
N GLY A 37 -6.85 2.41 -0.02
CA GLY A 37 -7.58 3.00 1.10
C GLY A 37 -8.82 3.75 0.68
N LYS A 38 -9.49 4.33 1.65
CA LYS A 38 -10.64 5.22 1.44
C LYS A 38 -10.64 6.34 2.46
N ALA A 39 -11.34 7.41 2.14
CA ALA A 39 -11.64 8.51 3.04
C ALA A 39 -13.15 8.76 3.09
N HIS A 40 -13.69 9.04 4.27
CA HIS A 40 -15.01 9.65 4.38
C HIS A 40 -14.88 11.16 4.24
N VAL A 41 -15.48 11.71 3.19
CA VAL A 41 -15.34 13.11 2.81
C VAL A 41 -16.69 13.80 2.93
N GLN A 42 -16.70 14.98 3.52
CA GLN A 42 -17.88 15.82 3.64
C GLN A 42 -18.66 15.91 2.33
N SER A 43 -19.95 15.65 2.37
CA SER A 43 -20.90 15.66 1.25
C SER A 43 -20.72 14.58 0.19
N TYR A 44 -19.58 13.84 0.18
CA TYR A 44 -19.32 12.77 -0.79
C TYR A 44 -19.44 11.37 -0.18
N GLY A 45 -19.42 11.26 1.16
CA GLY A 45 -19.39 9.97 1.82
C GLY A 45 -18.03 9.26 1.65
N ASP A 46 -18.07 7.94 1.57
CA ASP A 46 -16.87 7.12 1.37
C ASP A 46 -16.36 7.24 -0.06
N THR A 47 -15.16 7.73 -0.22
CA THR A 47 -14.44 7.85 -1.50
C THR A 47 -13.22 6.95 -1.50
N ASN A 48 -13.03 6.16 -2.56
CA ASN A 48 -11.82 5.35 -2.70
C ASN A 48 -10.61 6.23 -2.93
N GLY A 49 -9.49 5.82 -2.33
CA GLY A 49 -8.20 6.39 -2.61
C GLY A 49 -7.77 6.13 -4.05
N ARG A 50 -6.96 7.02 -4.60
CA ARG A 50 -6.34 6.86 -5.90
C ARG A 50 -4.84 6.66 -5.75
N ILE A 51 -4.27 5.86 -6.61
CA ILE A 51 -2.81 5.73 -6.73
C ILE A 51 -2.32 6.65 -7.84
N ILE A 52 -1.31 7.43 -7.51
CA ILE A 52 -0.56 8.23 -8.47
C ILE A 52 0.93 7.92 -8.33
N TYR A 53 1.74 8.29 -9.31
CA TYR A 53 3.20 8.24 -9.20
C TYR A 53 3.73 9.67 -9.08
N GLU A 54 4.33 9.98 -7.94
CA GLU A 54 4.94 11.27 -7.66
C GLU A 54 6.46 11.09 -7.57
N ASN A 55 7.18 11.65 -8.53
CA ASN A 55 8.63 11.42 -8.72
C ASN A 55 9.00 9.93 -8.82
N GLY A 56 8.18 9.14 -9.53
CA GLY A 56 8.38 7.71 -9.71
C GLY A 56 7.99 6.85 -8.49
N ILE A 57 7.47 7.43 -7.41
CA ILE A 57 7.09 6.73 -6.19
C ILE A 57 5.56 6.59 -6.13
N GLU A 58 5.10 5.34 -5.91
CA GLU A 58 3.69 5.06 -5.70
C GLU A 58 3.16 5.83 -4.49
N THR A 59 2.11 6.60 -4.72
CA THR A 59 1.51 7.50 -3.74
C THR A 59 0.02 7.22 -3.62
N LEU A 60 -0.41 6.79 -2.43
CA LEU A 60 -1.83 6.73 -2.09
C LEU A 60 -2.33 8.13 -1.75
N VAL A 61 -3.39 8.55 -2.42
CA VAL A 61 -4.04 9.85 -2.20
C VAL A 61 -5.45 9.63 -1.70
N LEU A 62 -5.78 10.19 -0.55
CA LEU A 62 -7.08 10.13 0.12
C LEU A 62 -7.65 11.53 0.28
N GLY A 63 -8.98 11.67 0.14
CA GLY A 63 -9.64 12.96 0.25
C GLY A 63 -9.63 13.77 -1.06
N THR A 64 -9.80 15.07 -0.95
CA THR A 64 -9.97 15.99 -2.11
C THR A 64 -9.10 17.22 -1.96
N ARG A 65 -8.70 17.80 -3.09
CA ARG A 65 -7.95 19.06 -3.13
C ARG A 65 -8.77 20.14 -3.85
N GLY A 66 -8.71 21.36 -3.33
CA GLY A 66 -9.35 22.53 -3.95
C GLY A 66 -10.88 22.57 -3.88
N GLN A 67 -11.49 21.64 -3.12
CA GLN A 67 -12.94 21.53 -2.98
C GLN A 67 -13.46 22.00 -1.62
N ALA A 68 -12.58 22.42 -0.74
CA ALA A 68 -12.88 22.86 0.61
C ALA A 68 -13.74 21.85 1.42
N LYS A 69 -13.52 20.55 1.19
CA LYS A 69 -14.21 19.44 1.87
C LYS A 69 -13.31 18.82 2.93
N ARG A 70 -13.85 18.65 4.14
CA ARG A 70 -13.10 18.00 5.23
C ARG A 70 -13.05 16.48 5.03
N VAL A 71 -11.95 15.89 5.42
CA VAL A 71 -11.86 14.46 5.69
C VAL A 71 -12.37 14.22 7.12
N GLU A 72 -13.22 13.20 7.29
CA GLU A 72 -13.83 12.82 8.58
C GLU A 72 -13.30 11.49 9.11
N SER A 73 -12.91 10.57 8.22
CA SER A 73 -12.19 9.33 8.56
C SER A 73 -11.34 8.86 7.39
N ILE A 74 -10.37 8.02 7.70
CA ILE A 74 -9.54 7.33 6.70
C ILE A 74 -9.44 5.84 7.04
N THR A 75 -9.26 5.04 6.00
CA THR A 75 -8.84 3.64 6.09
C THR A 75 -7.67 3.45 5.15
N VAL A 76 -6.58 2.87 5.63
CA VAL A 76 -5.40 2.54 4.82
C VAL A 76 -5.18 1.03 4.88
N ASN A 77 -5.09 0.38 3.72
CA ASN A 77 -4.76 -1.03 3.60
C ASN A 77 -3.32 -1.16 3.09
N LEU A 78 -2.53 -1.98 3.75
CA LEU A 78 -1.20 -2.35 3.33
C LEU A 78 -1.22 -3.76 2.73
N LYS A 79 -0.72 -3.89 1.50
CA LYS A 79 -0.37 -5.17 0.89
C LYS A 79 1.14 -5.34 1.01
N ASN A 80 1.56 -6.23 1.90
CA ASN A 80 2.97 -6.48 2.17
C ASN A 80 3.38 -7.86 1.61
N ASN A 81 4.11 -7.87 0.50
CA ASN A 81 4.69 -9.07 -0.12
C ASN A 81 6.22 -9.03 -0.06
N THR A 82 6.80 -8.30 0.90
CA THR A 82 8.26 -8.13 0.99
C THR A 82 8.98 -9.32 1.65
N GLY A 83 8.24 -10.15 2.38
CA GLY A 83 8.79 -11.20 3.25
C GLY A 83 9.13 -10.72 4.66
N TYR A 84 9.17 -9.42 4.92
CA TYR A 84 9.35 -8.86 6.26
C TYR A 84 8.04 -8.83 7.02
N THR A 85 8.05 -9.22 8.28
CA THR A 85 6.88 -9.11 9.17
C THR A 85 6.60 -7.66 9.51
N GLY A 86 5.32 -7.32 9.70
CA GLY A 86 4.91 -5.97 10.09
C GLY A 86 3.72 -5.45 9.32
N THR A 87 3.25 -4.29 9.76
CA THR A 87 2.06 -3.64 9.18
C THR A 87 2.16 -2.12 9.29
N ILE A 88 1.19 -1.43 8.71
CA ILE A 88 0.98 0.01 8.89
C ILE A 88 0.03 0.26 10.06
N GLN A 89 0.37 1.21 10.89
CA GLN A 89 -0.49 1.73 11.95
C GLN A 89 -0.67 3.23 11.78
N TYR A 90 -1.84 3.71 12.13
CA TYR A 90 -2.16 5.15 12.07
C TYR A 90 -3.16 5.55 13.14
N ARG A 91 -3.13 6.83 13.49
CA ARG A 91 -4.12 7.48 14.34
C ARG A 91 -4.39 8.88 13.84
N VAL A 92 -5.55 9.43 14.21
CA VAL A 92 -5.99 10.74 13.76
C VAL A 92 -6.47 11.60 14.93
N HIS A 93 -6.24 12.91 14.83
CA HIS A 93 -6.83 13.90 15.73
C HIS A 93 -8.15 14.38 15.14
N ARG A 94 -9.21 14.29 15.93
CA ARG A 94 -10.59 14.63 15.55
C ARG A 94 -11.05 15.89 16.24
N GLN A 95 -11.79 16.70 15.55
CA GLN A 95 -12.50 17.83 16.15
C GLN A 95 -13.28 17.37 17.38
N THR A 96 -13.12 18.05 18.50
CA THR A 96 -13.81 17.79 19.78
C THR A 96 -13.32 16.55 20.55
N TYR A 97 -12.96 15.47 19.84
CA TYR A 97 -12.67 14.17 20.47
C TYR A 97 -11.18 13.90 20.69
N GLY A 98 -10.29 14.70 20.08
CA GLY A 98 -8.85 14.50 20.18
C GLY A 98 -8.37 13.26 19.42
N TRP A 99 -7.22 12.71 19.85
CA TRP A 99 -6.60 11.56 19.22
C TRP A 99 -7.42 10.28 19.37
N THR A 100 -7.46 9.49 18.30
CA THR A 100 -7.86 8.08 18.40
C THR A 100 -6.71 7.27 18.99
N ASP A 101 -7.01 6.05 19.42
CA ASP A 101 -5.98 5.03 19.57
C ASP A 101 -5.32 4.72 18.22
N TRP A 102 -4.13 4.08 18.30
CA TRP A 102 -3.50 3.53 17.10
C TRP A 102 -4.35 2.41 16.53
N THR A 103 -4.70 2.51 15.27
CA THR A 103 -5.36 1.46 14.52
C THR A 103 -4.42 0.86 13.48
N THR A 104 -4.78 -0.29 12.91
CA THR A 104 -3.92 -1.03 11.99
C THR A 104 -4.53 -1.09 10.59
N SER A 105 -3.77 -1.59 9.62
CA SER A 105 -4.19 -1.83 8.24
C SER A 105 -5.63 -2.34 8.14
N GLY A 106 -6.45 -1.68 7.32
CA GLY A 106 -7.84 -2.05 7.06
C GLY A 106 -8.86 -1.54 8.07
N GLN A 107 -8.44 -0.99 9.20
CA GLN A 107 -9.37 -0.47 10.21
C GLN A 107 -9.58 1.03 10.06
N PRO A 108 -10.78 1.57 10.20
CA PRO A 108 -11.02 3.00 10.07
C PRO A 108 -10.46 3.79 11.26
N ALA A 109 -9.97 5.00 11.01
CA ALA A 109 -9.60 5.99 12.00
C ALA A 109 -10.37 7.29 11.71
N GLY A 110 -11.07 7.82 12.70
CA GLY A 110 -11.90 9.02 12.57
C GLY A 110 -13.35 8.79 12.99
N THR A 111 -14.25 9.56 12.39
CA THR A 111 -15.71 9.44 12.58
C THR A 111 -16.40 9.47 11.22
N THR A 112 -17.47 8.69 11.06
CA THR A 112 -18.26 8.69 9.82
C THR A 112 -19.63 9.24 10.09
N GLY A 113 -20.06 10.23 9.29
CA GLY A 113 -21.41 10.82 9.38
C GLY A 113 -21.67 11.69 10.61
N GLN A 114 -20.65 12.02 11.39
CA GLN A 114 -20.78 12.90 12.57
C GLN A 114 -20.39 14.36 12.29
N GLY A 115 -19.97 14.65 11.08
CA GLY A 115 -19.57 15.99 10.70
C GLY A 115 -18.32 16.52 11.40
N LYS A 116 -17.47 15.60 11.94
CA LYS A 116 -16.26 15.95 12.67
C LYS A 116 -15.05 15.84 11.75
N ARG A 117 -14.33 16.97 11.59
CA ARG A 117 -13.13 16.99 10.74
C ARG A 117 -11.96 16.27 11.38
N LEU A 118 -11.10 15.72 10.57
CA LEU A 118 -9.73 15.40 10.97
C LEU A 118 -8.89 16.68 10.95
N GLU A 119 -8.04 16.84 11.95
CA GLU A 119 -7.16 18.01 12.14
C GLU A 119 -5.69 17.65 12.00
N ALA A 120 -5.31 16.42 12.40
CA ALA A 120 -3.96 15.89 12.28
C ALA A 120 -3.99 14.37 12.17
N MET A 121 -2.85 13.81 11.81
CA MET A 121 -2.63 12.38 11.78
C MET A 121 -1.18 12.00 12.05
N GLN A 122 -0.97 10.75 12.41
CA GLN A 122 0.33 10.10 12.52
C GLN A 122 0.25 8.71 11.89
N ILE A 123 1.29 8.31 11.16
CA ILE A 123 1.39 6.99 10.53
C ILE A 123 2.76 6.41 10.81
N ARG A 124 2.83 5.11 11.09
CA ARG A 124 4.08 4.37 11.29
C ARG A 124 4.00 2.98 10.69
N LEU A 125 5.13 2.41 10.35
CA LEU A 125 5.29 0.99 10.10
C LEU A 125 5.67 0.29 11.41
N THR A 126 5.41 -1.02 11.47
CA THR A 126 5.74 -1.86 12.63
C THR A 126 6.49 -3.12 12.19
N GLY A 127 7.06 -3.86 13.16
CA GLY A 127 7.78 -5.11 12.91
C GLY A 127 9.05 -4.90 12.10
N GLU A 128 9.52 -5.96 11.45
CA GLU A 128 10.73 -5.93 10.61
C GLU A 128 10.58 -4.96 9.42
N LEU A 129 9.36 -4.78 8.93
CA LEU A 129 9.07 -3.85 7.84
C LEU A 129 9.59 -2.43 8.16
N ALA A 130 9.47 -1.99 9.41
CA ALA A 130 9.95 -0.68 9.85
C ALA A 130 11.49 -0.55 9.86
N ASN A 131 12.22 -1.66 9.80
CA ASN A 131 13.68 -1.64 9.71
C ASN A 131 14.16 -1.41 8.28
N HIS A 132 13.36 -1.75 7.28
CA HIS A 132 13.71 -1.73 5.86
C HIS A 132 13.03 -0.62 5.07
N TYR A 133 11.92 -0.08 5.58
CA TYR A 133 11.12 0.94 4.90
C TYR A 133 10.76 2.07 5.85
N ASP A 134 10.64 3.26 5.26
CA ASP A 134 10.00 4.41 5.90
C ASP A 134 8.60 4.61 5.32
N VAL A 135 7.65 4.99 6.16
CA VAL A 135 6.41 5.61 5.71
C VAL A 135 6.54 7.11 5.81
N ARG A 136 6.30 7.81 4.71
CA ARG A 136 6.19 9.27 4.70
C ARG A 136 4.83 9.71 4.21
N TYR A 137 4.36 10.80 4.75
CA TYR A 137 3.05 11.33 4.44
C TYR A 137 3.03 12.84 4.55
N ARG A 138 2.13 13.45 3.81
CA ARG A 138 1.83 14.88 3.91
C ARG A 138 0.34 15.11 3.79
N VAL A 139 -0.13 16.22 4.31
CA VAL A 139 -1.54 16.58 4.34
C VAL A 139 -1.76 17.96 3.74
N HIS A 140 -2.89 18.11 3.06
CA HIS A 140 -3.39 19.42 2.68
C HIS A 140 -4.29 19.96 3.78
N ILE A 141 -3.87 21.05 4.38
CA ILE A 141 -4.54 21.68 5.52
C ILE A 141 -5.29 22.91 5.05
N GLN A 142 -6.52 23.07 5.49
CA GLN A 142 -7.30 24.28 5.26
C GLN A 142 -6.47 25.53 5.53
N THR A 143 -6.41 26.45 4.57
CA THR A 143 -5.66 27.72 4.62
C THR A 143 -4.15 27.56 4.46
N TYR A 144 -3.54 26.48 4.99
CA TYR A 144 -2.08 26.28 5.00
C TYR A 144 -1.56 25.49 3.81
N GLY A 145 -2.45 24.76 3.12
CA GLY A 145 -2.02 23.90 2.01
C GLY A 145 -1.08 22.79 2.48
N ASP A 146 -0.01 22.56 1.72
CA ASP A 146 1.00 21.52 1.96
C ASP A 146 2.25 22.05 2.72
N ASN A 147 2.14 23.14 3.44
CA ASN A 147 3.28 23.89 4.00
C ASN A 147 4.17 23.05 4.96
N GLN A 148 3.64 21.98 5.56
CA GLN A 148 4.45 21.08 6.39
C GLN A 148 5.39 20.17 5.60
N GLY A 149 5.12 19.97 4.27
CA GLY A 149 5.86 19.02 3.48
C GLY A 149 5.65 17.56 3.90
N TRP A 150 6.63 16.70 3.59
CA TRP A 150 6.63 15.29 3.97
C TRP A 150 7.13 15.12 5.40
N VAL A 151 6.38 14.40 6.22
CA VAL A 151 6.76 13.94 7.54
C VAL A 151 6.90 12.41 7.55
N TYR A 152 7.62 11.84 8.52
CA TYR A 152 8.03 10.44 8.52
C TYR A 152 7.65 9.73 9.82
N ASN A 153 7.39 8.45 9.74
CA ASN A 153 7.45 7.46 10.82
C ASN A 153 6.84 7.91 12.16
N GLY A 154 5.59 8.28 12.16
CA GLY A 154 4.87 8.69 13.37
C GLY A 154 5.00 10.18 13.72
N ALA A 155 5.70 10.98 12.91
CA ALA A 155 5.70 12.44 13.10
C ALA A 155 4.31 13.04 12.83
N LEU A 156 4.02 14.19 13.41
CA LEU A 156 2.74 14.88 13.26
C LEU A 156 2.59 15.47 11.86
N ALA A 157 1.52 15.14 11.17
CA ALA A 157 1.02 15.84 10.00
C ALA A 157 -0.32 16.49 10.30
N GLY A 158 -0.45 17.78 10.02
CA GLY A 158 -1.63 18.55 10.38
C GLY A 158 -1.41 19.47 11.58
N THR A 159 -2.49 19.96 12.17
CA THR A 159 -2.46 20.86 13.32
C THR A 159 -3.36 20.34 14.44
N THR A 160 -3.08 20.71 15.68
CA THR A 160 -3.97 20.44 16.82
C THR A 160 -4.30 21.77 17.50
N GLY A 161 -5.57 21.94 17.85
CA GLY A 161 -6.01 23.17 18.53
C GLY A 161 -6.23 24.40 17.65
N GLU A 162 -5.96 24.31 16.34
CA GLU A 162 -6.12 25.44 15.41
C GLU A 162 -7.43 25.41 14.62
N ALA A 163 -8.25 24.41 14.86
CA ALA A 163 -9.54 24.22 14.18
C ALA A 163 -9.42 24.15 12.65
N LYS A 164 -8.28 23.69 12.11
CA LYS A 164 -8.02 23.51 10.68
C LYS A 164 -8.31 22.07 10.26
N ARG A 165 -9.08 21.89 9.18
CA ARG A 165 -9.39 20.56 8.66
C ARG A 165 -8.31 20.03 7.74
N LEU A 166 -8.16 18.72 7.70
CA LEU A 166 -7.48 18.03 6.61
C LEU A 166 -8.44 17.87 5.42
N GLU A 167 -7.93 18.12 4.22
CA GLU A 167 -8.67 18.01 2.96
C GLU A 167 -8.15 16.89 2.07
N GLU A 168 -6.83 16.69 2.00
CA GLU A 168 -6.16 15.61 1.28
C GLU A 168 -5.03 15.03 2.13
N VAL A 169 -4.81 13.74 1.98
CA VAL A 169 -3.68 13.01 2.57
C VAL A 169 -2.96 12.27 1.45
N LYS A 170 -1.63 12.38 1.41
CA LYS A 170 -0.75 11.59 0.55
C LYS A 170 0.16 10.73 1.39
N ILE A 171 0.30 9.45 1.02
CA ILE A 171 1.10 8.46 1.74
C ILE A 171 2.00 7.73 0.75
N GLN A 172 3.26 7.56 1.12
CA GLN A 172 4.27 6.79 0.39
C GLN A 172 4.99 5.85 1.35
N ILE A 173 5.39 4.68 0.85
CA ILE A 173 6.32 3.79 1.54
C ILE A 173 7.57 3.72 0.68
N VAL A 174 8.71 4.02 1.27
CA VAL A 174 10.00 4.12 0.56
C VAL A 174 11.04 3.24 1.23
N PRO A 175 11.92 2.56 0.48
CA PRO A 175 13.07 1.87 1.05
C PRO A 175 13.96 2.85 1.84
N LYS A 176 14.58 2.33 2.91
CA LYS A 176 15.63 3.05 3.66
C LYS A 176 16.94 3.05 2.94
#